data_0989de844bfb3e6db08f220d8bdf74a1
#
_entry.id   0989de844bfb3e6db08f220d8bdf74a1
#
_cell.length_a   1.000
_cell.length_b   1.000
_cell.length_c   1.000
_cell.angle_alpha   90.00
_cell.angle_beta   90.00
_cell.angle_gamma   90.00
#
_symmetry.space_group_name_H-M   'P 1'
#
loop_
_entity.id
_entity.type
_entity.pdbx_description
1 polymer ?
#
loop_
_entity_poly.entity_id
_entity_poly.type
_entity_poly.pdbx_seq_one_letter_code
_entity_poly.pdbx_strand_id
1 'polypeptide(L)' 'MNKEEIRTSAGMVWQALHANGAMSFDDLIETTGLNTESAYSALGWLAREDKLDFQEQNGVVSLYVYQEKYY' A
#
# COMPACT_ATOMS: atom_id res chain seq x y z
N MET A 1 -9.60 -12.45 -10.73
CA MET A 1 -9.44 -11.10 -10.14
C MET A 1 -10.27 -10.11 -10.92
N ASN A 2 -10.94 -9.20 -10.23
CA ASN A 2 -11.77 -8.18 -10.86
C ASN A 2 -11.54 -6.82 -10.19
N LYS A 3 -12.14 -5.77 -10.73
CA LYS A 3 -11.93 -4.40 -10.24
C LYS A 3 -12.38 -4.22 -8.79
N GLU A 4 -13.44 -4.91 -8.38
CA GLU A 4 -13.93 -4.86 -7.01
C GLU A 4 -12.89 -5.41 -6.04
N GLU A 5 -12.29 -6.54 -6.38
CA GLU A 5 -11.26 -7.16 -5.54
C GLU A 5 -10.04 -6.26 -5.45
N ILE A 6 -9.66 -5.61 -6.55
CA ILE A 6 -8.52 -4.68 -6.56
C ILE A 6 -8.82 -3.49 -5.66
N ARG A 7 -10.02 -2.92 -5.73
CA ARG A 7 -10.40 -1.79 -4.87
C ARG A 7 -10.42 -2.17 -3.40
N THR A 8 -10.97 -3.34 -3.09
CA THR A 8 -11.00 -3.84 -1.71
C THR A 8 -9.59 -4.02 -1.17
N SER A 9 -8.72 -4.66 -1.95
CA SER A 9 -7.33 -4.85 -1.56
C SER A 9 -6.60 -3.51 -1.42
N ALA A 10 -6.85 -2.58 -2.33
CA ALA A 10 -6.26 -1.24 -2.26
C ALA A 10 -6.67 -0.50 -0.99
N GLY A 11 -7.94 -0.62 -0.59
CA GLY A 11 -8.43 -0.04 0.65
C GLY A 11 -7.72 -0.62 1.87
N MET A 12 -7.50 -1.93 1.88
CA MET A 12 -6.79 -2.60 2.98
C MET A 12 -5.33 -2.14 3.06
N VAL A 13 -4.66 -2.05 1.92
CA VAL A 13 -3.28 -1.57 1.85
C VAL A 13 -3.19 -0.11 2.30
N TRP A 14 -4.08 0.73 1.80
CA TRP A 14 -4.11 2.15 2.17
C TRP A 14 -4.28 2.32 3.68
N GLN A 15 -5.23 1.59 4.27
CA GLN A 15 -5.47 1.68 5.70
C GLN A 15 -4.28 1.22 6.53
N ALA A 16 -3.62 0.14 6.12
CA ALA A 16 -2.44 -0.35 6.83
C ALA A 16 -1.31 0.68 6.81
N LEU A 17 -1.05 1.27 5.65
CA LEU A 17 0.00 2.27 5.50
C LEU A 17 -0.35 3.58 6.20
N HIS A 18 -1.63 3.96 6.17
CA HIS A 18 -2.09 5.16 6.85
C HIS A 18 -1.96 5.03 8.38
N ALA A 19 -2.32 3.87 8.90
CA ALA A 19 -2.31 3.64 10.35
C ALA A 19 -0.89 3.43 10.90
N ASN A 20 -0.03 2.76 10.14
CA ASN A 20 1.29 2.34 10.64
C ASN A 20 2.46 3.19 10.11
N GLY A 21 2.21 4.05 9.15
CA GLY A 21 3.28 4.77 8.46
C GLY A 21 3.97 3.89 7.42
N ALA A 22 5.18 4.24 7.03
CA ALA A 22 5.92 3.51 6.01
C ALA A 22 6.16 2.05 6.44
N MET A 23 5.93 1.12 5.54
CA MET A 23 6.08 -0.32 5.79
C MET A 23 6.83 -0.96 4.65
N SER A 24 7.57 -2.02 4.94
CA SER A 24 8.13 -2.88 3.90
C SER A 24 7.00 -3.69 3.26
N PHE A 25 7.26 -4.23 2.07
CA PHE A 25 6.29 -5.08 1.39
C PHE A 25 5.94 -6.30 2.23
N ASP A 26 6.95 -6.94 2.83
CA ASP A 26 6.73 -8.13 3.65
C ASP A 26 5.86 -7.83 4.87
N ASP A 27 6.11 -6.71 5.54
CA ASP A 27 5.28 -6.30 6.68
C ASP A 27 3.86 -5.99 6.25
N LEU A 28 3.69 -5.39 5.08
CA LEU A 28 2.38 -5.09 4.54
C LEU A 28 1.59 -6.37 4.25
N ILE A 29 2.23 -7.36 3.66
CA ILE A 29 1.62 -8.68 3.41
C ILE A 29 1.17 -9.31 4.73
N GLU A 30 2.04 -9.30 5.72
CA GLU A 30 1.74 -9.89 7.03
C GLU A 30 0.59 -9.16 7.72
N THR A 31 0.59 -7.84 7.67
CA THR A 31 -0.43 -7.02 8.33
C THR A 31 -1.80 -7.15 7.68
N THR A 32 -1.84 -7.16 6.35
CA THR A 32 -3.11 -7.22 5.61
C THR A 32 -3.65 -8.63 5.42
N GLY A 33 -2.78 -9.63 5.43
CA GLY A 33 -3.17 -11.01 5.11
C GLY A 33 -3.43 -11.24 3.63
N LEU A 34 -3.13 -10.27 2.78
CA LEU A 34 -3.33 -10.41 1.34
C LEU A 34 -2.28 -11.35 0.75
N ASN A 35 -2.66 -12.08 -0.31
CA ASN A 35 -1.67 -12.81 -1.07
C ASN A 35 -0.85 -11.84 -1.93
N THR A 36 0.27 -12.31 -2.44
CA THR A 36 1.21 -11.48 -3.19
C THR A 36 0.56 -10.83 -4.42
N GLU A 37 -0.24 -11.58 -5.15
CA GLU A 37 -0.93 -11.09 -6.35
C GLU A 37 -1.87 -9.93 -6.03
N SER A 38 -2.70 -10.10 -5.01
CA SER A 38 -3.64 -9.06 -4.58
C SER A 38 -2.91 -7.84 -4.06
N ALA A 39 -1.82 -8.04 -3.32
CA ALA A 39 -1.04 -6.93 -2.78
C ALA A 39 -0.39 -6.11 -3.90
N TYR A 40 0.23 -6.76 -4.89
CA TYR A 40 0.83 -6.04 -6.01
C TYR A 40 -0.22 -5.30 -6.84
N SER A 41 -1.38 -5.92 -7.05
CA SER A 41 -2.48 -5.27 -7.77
C SER A 41 -2.95 -4.02 -7.04
N ALA A 42 -3.07 -4.10 -5.71
CA ALA A 42 -3.47 -2.98 -4.88
C ALA A 42 -2.42 -1.85 -4.94
N LEU A 43 -1.15 -2.20 -4.87
CA LEU A 43 -0.08 -1.21 -4.96
C LEU A 43 -0.08 -0.50 -6.31
N GLY A 44 -0.27 -1.25 -7.40
CA GLY A 44 -0.38 -0.68 -8.74
C GLY A 44 -1.54 0.28 -8.86
N TRP A 45 -2.69 -0.08 -8.29
CA TRP A 45 -3.86 0.77 -8.28
C TRP A 45 -3.60 2.07 -7.53
N LEU A 46 -3.03 1.98 -6.32
CA LEU A 46 -2.75 3.16 -5.50
C LEU A 46 -1.69 4.05 -6.14
N ALA A 47 -0.68 3.46 -6.76
CA ALA A 47 0.35 4.22 -7.45
C ALA A 47 -0.23 4.98 -8.65
N ARG A 48 -1.13 4.34 -9.40
CA ARG A 48 -1.81 4.99 -10.52
C ARG A 48 -2.68 6.15 -10.05
N GLU A 49 -3.31 6.01 -8.89
CA GLU A 49 -4.14 7.06 -8.28
C GLU A 49 -3.30 8.13 -7.58
N ASP A 50 -1.99 8.00 -7.64
CA ASP A 50 -1.06 8.95 -7.03
C ASP A 50 -1.22 9.07 -5.52
N LYS A 51 -1.57 7.97 -4.87
CA LYS A 51 -1.80 7.92 -3.42
C LYS A 51 -0.71 7.23 -2.66
N LEU A 52 0.25 6.64 -3.36
CA LEU A 52 1.29 5.80 -2.80
C LEU A 52 2.63 6.22 -3.37
N ASP A 53 3.66 6.17 -2.54
CA ASP A 53 5.02 6.37 -3.02
C ASP A 53 5.97 5.41 -2.29
N PHE A 54 7.20 5.42 -2.71
CA PHE A 54 8.24 4.53 -2.22
C PHE A 54 9.38 5.36 -1.64
N GLN A 55 10.00 4.85 -0.57
CA GLN A 55 11.23 5.44 -0.08
C GLN A 55 12.24 4.32 0.12
N GLU A 56 13.49 4.60 -0.20
CA GLU A 56 14.58 3.65 -0.03
C GLU A 56 15.56 4.20 0.98
N GLN A 57 15.94 3.35 1.93
CA GLN A 57 16.89 3.72 2.96
C GLN A 57 17.76 2.52 3.26
N ASN A 58 19.07 2.66 3.05
CA ASN A 58 20.03 1.59 3.27
C ASN A 58 19.70 0.30 2.49
N GLY A 59 19.22 0.46 1.25
CA GLY A 59 18.86 -0.67 0.39
C GLY A 59 17.51 -1.29 0.70
N VAL A 60 16.79 -0.78 1.69
CA VAL A 60 15.46 -1.28 2.05
C VAL A 60 14.39 -0.33 1.50
N VAL A 61 13.45 -0.90 0.75
CA VAL A 61 12.35 -0.13 0.16
C VAL A 61 11.14 -0.22 1.09
N SER A 62 10.60 0.93 1.43
CA SER A 62 9.35 1.04 2.18
C SER A 62 8.30 1.75 1.34
N LEU A 63 7.05 1.45 1.64
CA LEU A 63 5.88 2.00 0.97
C LEU A 63 5.18 2.93 1.94
N TYR A 64 4.65 4.04 1.44
CA TYR A 64 3.88 4.94 2.29
C TYR A 64 2.78 5.62 1.47
N VAL A 65 1.75 6.09 2.17
CA VAL A 65 0.68 6.87 1.55
C VAL A 65 0.81 8.32 1.98
N TYR A 66 0.38 9.21 1.10
CA TYR A 66 0.42 10.64 1.41
C TYR A 66 -0.61 10.95 2.49
N GLN A 67 -0.19 11.76 3.45
CA GLN A 67 -1.09 12.24 4.49
C GLN A 67 -1.64 13.58 4.06
N GLU A 68 -2.95 13.66 3.93
CA GLU A 68 -3.60 14.92 3.64
C GLU A 68 -3.60 15.79 4.89
N LYS A 69 -3.14 17.01 4.71
CA LYS A 69 -3.15 17.99 5.79
C LYS A 69 -4.18 19.06 5.46
N TYR A 70 -5.14 19.19 6.33
CA TYR A 70 -6.14 20.24 6.25
C TYR A 70 -5.76 21.34 7.23
N TYR A 71 -5.71 22.54 6.73
CA TYR A 71 -5.43 23.72 7.54
C TYR A 71 -6.66 24.58 7.65
#